data_9f3eeab2994f4c555ae1a1636c56d7a2
#
_entry.id   9f3eeab2994f4c555ae1a1636c56d7a2
#
_cell.length_a   1.000
_cell.length_b   1.000
_cell.length_c   1.000
_cell.angle_alpha   90.00
_cell.angle_beta   90.00
_cell.angle_gamma   90.00
#
_symmetry.space_group_name_H-M   'P 1'
#
loop_
_entity.id
_entity.type
_entity.pdbx_description
1 polymer ?
#
loop_
_entity_poly.entity_id
_entity_poly.type
_entity_poly.pdbx_seq_one_letter_code
_entity_poly.pdbx_strand_id
1 'polypeptide(L)'
;MRIIGRFAPVLTAVTVAFVLAGCGSGPSQVSSAAIVGQHAIPLDEVQQEIQWLLANVPAAQDLAEQRKFDNFSRKIVQERVIHELLLIAAEREGLQADPAEVTQLIESSGGTEEAAKLVGVEPDRVRELAADQILLQQLGEKYVPRLSVDVVGAVVTGESPGSTAEDRALALGEQIAAAPERAPELVAGDGRQVIDQQLALSELLGSDSAALAASALFGVAPGTVVVIQPNPQQGAAWLVALVRDRKVGTAGEEPGQADPQTLYNIGLRMLAPIAREAGVRINPRYGVWDQAGMTVAADERDFAGHLIPARTVRP
;
A
#
# COMPACT_ATOMS: atom_id res chain seq x y z
N MET A 1 -53.03 -25.56 71.83
CA MET A 1 -51.82 -24.95 72.40
C MET A 1 -50.87 -24.63 71.23
N ARG A 2 -50.67 -23.37 70.99
CA ARG A 2 -50.05 -22.80 69.78
C ARG A 2 -48.52 -22.93 69.83
N ILE A 3 -47.90 -23.41 68.72
CA ILE A 3 -46.47 -23.31 68.56
C ILE A 3 -46.24 -22.60 67.20
N ILE A 4 -45.67 -21.42 67.31
CA ILE A 4 -45.32 -20.51 66.16
C ILE A 4 -43.92 -20.87 65.69
N GLY A 5 -43.80 -21.42 64.48
CA GLY A 5 -42.51 -21.64 63.82
C GLY A 5 -42.09 -20.41 63.03
N ARG A 6 -40.93 -19.82 63.37
CA ARG A 6 -40.31 -18.70 62.68
C ARG A 6 -39.54 -19.23 61.47
N PHE A 7 -39.97 -18.83 60.28
CA PHE A 7 -39.16 -18.99 59.06
C PHE A 7 -38.23 -17.80 58.93
N ALA A 8 -36.94 -18.06 58.89
CA ALA A 8 -35.94 -17.08 58.52
C ALA A 8 -35.71 -17.15 56.97
N PRO A 9 -35.74 -16.04 56.26
CA PRO A 9 -35.36 -16.06 54.85
C PRO A 9 -33.84 -16.03 54.72
N VAL A 10 -33.29 -17.05 54.05
CA VAL A 10 -31.89 -17.09 53.59
C VAL A 10 -31.78 -16.16 52.38
N LEU A 11 -31.10 -15.05 52.58
CA LEU A 11 -30.75 -14.09 51.52
C LEU A 11 -29.57 -14.63 50.77
N THR A 12 -29.77 -15.24 49.60
CA THR A 12 -28.72 -15.69 48.70
C THR A 12 -28.22 -14.47 47.91
N ALA A 13 -27.12 -13.90 48.32
CA ALA A 13 -26.41 -12.86 47.56
C ALA A 13 -25.74 -13.50 46.35
N VAL A 14 -26.34 -13.35 45.17
CA VAL A 14 -25.70 -13.69 43.89
C VAL A 14 -24.75 -12.55 43.53
N THR A 15 -23.48 -12.75 43.82
CA THR A 15 -22.40 -11.86 43.37
C THR A 15 -22.15 -12.14 41.89
N VAL A 16 -22.70 -11.31 41.01
CA VAL A 16 -22.37 -11.31 39.58
C VAL A 16 -20.99 -10.65 39.43
N ALA A 17 -19.97 -11.49 39.35
CA ALA A 17 -18.65 -11.05 38.94
C ALA A 17 -18.69 -10.72 37.42
N PHE A 18 -18.82 -9.45 37.09
CA PHE A 18 -18.52 -8.95 35.74
C PHE A 18 -17.01 -9.11 35.49
N VAL A 19 -16.65 -10.22 34.88
CA VAL A 19 -15.34 -10.38 34.26
C VAL A 19 -15.32 -9.47 33.03
N LEU A 20 -14.80 -8.27 33.20
CA LEU A 20 -14.40 -7.39 32.12
C LEU A 20 -13.16 -8.04 31.43
N ALA A 21 -13.39 -9.09 30.66
CA ALA A 21 -12.45 -9.60 29.70
C ALA A 21 -12.39 -8.64 28.51
N GLY A 22 -11.89 -7.44 28.75
CA GLY A 22 -11.46 -6.51 27.72
C GLY A 22 -10.13 -6.99 27.14
N CYS A 23 -10.14 -8.12 26.46
CA CYS A 23 -8.99 -8.57 25.68
C CYS A 23 -8.94 -7.83 24.37
N GLY A 24 -8.43 -6.62 24.40
CA GLY A 24 -7.71 -6.06 23.26
C GLY A 24 -6.32 -6.70 23.22
N SER A 25 -6.21 -7.96 22.80
CA SER A 25 -4.93 -8.67 22.70
C SER A 25 -4.11 -8.29 21.47
N GLY A 26 -4.41 -7.15 20.82
CA GLY A 26 -3.66 -6.63 19.71
C GLY A 26 -2.62 -5.58 20.13
N PRO A 27 -1.62 -5.30 19.25
CA PRO A 27 -0.62 -4.29 19.53
C PRO A 27 -1.24 -2.90 19.74
N SER A 28 -0.71 -2.15 20.71
CA SER A 28 -1.22 -0.82 21.08
C SER A 28 -0.73 0.23 20.08
N GLN A 29 -1.63 1.03 19.52
CA GLN A 29 -1.26 2.17 18.66
C GLN A 29 -0.46 3.25 19.40
N VAL A 30 -0.57 3.35 20.71
CA VAL A 30 0.10 4.40 21.49
C VAL A 30 1.62 4.24 21.49
N SER A 31 2.12 3.02 21.50
CA SER A 31 3.56 2.69 21.49
C SER A 31 4.08 2.26 20.12
N SER A 32 3.26 2.29 19.08
CA SER A 32 3.63 1.87 17.73
C SER A 32 3.61 3.05 16.76
N ALA A 33 4.57 3.10 15.85
CA ALA A 33 4.58 4.00 14.70
C ALA A 33 3.63 3.51 13.61
N ALA A 34 3.56 2.19 13.44
CA ALA A 34 2.59 1.53 12.57
C ALA A 34 2.30 0.11 13.07
N ILE A 35 1.24 -0.49 12.54
CA ILE A 35 0.89 -1.90 12.80
C ILE A 35 0.52 -2.53 11.46
N VAL A 36 1.17 -3.65 11.14
CA VAL A 36 0.89 -4.48 9.96
C VAL A 36 0.37 -5.84 10.45
N GLY A 37 -0.92 -6.08 10.28
CA GLY A 37 -1.55 -7.28 10.83
C GLY A 37 -1.44 -7.35 12.36
N GLN A 38 -0.60 -8.27 12.85
CA GLN A 38 -0.30 -8.45 14.28
C GLN A 38 1.08 -7.90 14.65
N HIS A 39 1.89 -7.45 13.70
CA HIS A 39 3.22 -6.90 13.93
C HIS A 39 3.14 -5.41 14.22
N ALA A 40 3.66 -5.00 15.38
CA ALA A 40 3.81 -3.59 15.73
C ALA A 40 5.21 -3.12 15.38
N ILE A 41 5.29 -2.02 14.65
CA ILE A 41 6.52 -1.28 14.41
C ILE A 41 6.69 -0.31 15.59
N PRO A 42 7.71 -0.48 16.46
CA PRO A 42 7.86 0.32 17.65
C PRO A 42 8.07 1.81 17.35
N LEU A 43 7.45 2.66 18.15
CA LEU A 43 7.57 4.12 17.99
C LEU A 43 8.98 4.62 18.33
N ASP A 44 9.61 4.03 19.32
CA ASP A 44 10.94 4.38 19.78
C ASP A 44 12.03 4.07 18.74
N GLU A 45 11.92 2.96 17.99
CA GLU A 45 12.82 2.64 16.88
C GLU A 45 12.74 3.69 15.76
N VAL A 46 11.54 4.11 15.37
CA VAL A 46 11.35 5.18 14.37
C VAL A 46 11.92 6.51 14.90
N GLN A 47 11.72 6.81 16.18
CA GLN A 47 12.27 8.03 16.78
C GLN A 47 13.79 8.01 16.87
N GLN A 48 14.39 6.85 17.15
CA GLN A 48 15.84 6.69 17.16
C GLN A 48 16.43 6.95 15.77
N GLU A 49 15.83 6.36 14.72
CA GLU A 49 16.23 6.57 13.33
C GLU A 49 16.12 8.06 12.93
N ILE A 50 15.04 8.72 13.31
CA ILE A 50 14.87 10.18 13.11
C ILE A 50 16.01 10.96 13.79
N GLN A 51 16.36 10.63 15.03
CA GLN A 51 17.42 11.30 15.76
C GLN A 51 18.79 11.08 15.11
N TRP A 52 19.06 9.87 14.64
CA TRP A 52 20.29 9.55 13.91
C TRP A 52 20.41 10.38 12.64
N LEU A 53 19.34 10.48 11.86
CA LEU A 53 19.29 11.29 10.63
C LEU A 53 19.56 12.76 10.89
N LEU A 54 18.93 13.33 11.90
CA LEU A 54 19.13 14.72 12.30
C LEU A 54 20.55 14.99 12.80
N ALA A 55 21.25 13.98 13.32
CA ALA A 55 22.62 14.11 13.78
C ALA A 55 23.66 13.92 12.66
N ASN A 56 23.36 13.10 11.64
CA ASN A 56 24.37 12.59 10.70
C ASN A 56 24.14 12.99 9.25
N VAL A 57 22.92 13.46 8.88
CA VAL A 57 22.55 13.77 7.48
C VAL A 57 22.22 15.26 7.34
N PRO A 58 23.11 16.08 6.73
CA PRO A 58 22.89 17.54 6.59
C PRO A 58 21.56 17.89 5.92
N ALA A 59 21.18 17.14 4.86
CA ALA A 59 19.89 17.36 4.19
C ALA A 59 18.66 17.16 5.11
N ALA A 60 18.75 16.26 6.09
CA ALA A 60 17.71 16.06 7.09
C ALA A 60 17.63 17.25 8.06
N GLN A 61 18.79 17.83 8.44
CA GLN A 61 18.86 19.04 9.25
C GLN A 61 18.23 20.24 8.53
N ASP A 62 18.59 20.47 7.27
CA ASP A 62 18.03 21.53 6.43
C ASP A 62 16.50 21.42 6.32
N LEU A 63 15.97 20.20 6.14
CA LEU A 63 14.53 19.98 6.10
C LEU A 63 13.85 20.24 7.45
N ALA A 64 14.51 19.89 8.55
CA ALA A 64 13.99 20.18 9.89
C ALA A 64 13.93 21.69 10.17
N GLU A 65 14.96 22.45 9.79
CA GLU A 65 14.99 23.92 9.88
C GLU A 65 13.88 24.57 9.05
N GLN A 66 13.61 24.01 7.87
CA GLN A 66 12.52 24.44 6.99
C GLN A 66 11.12 23.99 7.44
N ARG A 67 11.00 23.23 8.53
CA ARG A 67 9.75 22.59 8.99
C ARG A 67 9.12 21.63 7.95
N LYS A 68 9.94 20.99 7.15
CA LYS A 68 9.52 20.02 6.11
C LYS A 68 9.92 18.59 6.45
N PHE A 69 10.36 18.34 7.67
CA PHE A 69 10.86 17.03 8.10
C PHE A 69 9.76 15.96 8.21
N ASP A 70 8.48 16.37 8.28
CA ASP A 70 7.36 15.44 8.37
C ASP A 70 7.29 14.46 7.18
N ASN A 71 7.66 14.91 5.97
CA ASN A 71 7.72 14.03 4.80
C ASN A 71 8.78 12.93 4.98
N PHE A 72 9.89 13.27 5.60
CA PHE A 72 10.97 12.34 5.86
C PHE A 72 10.57 11.30 6.91
N SER A 73 9.94 11.73 8.00
CA SER A 73 9.45 10.82 9.04
C SER A 73 8.36 9.87 8.50
N ARG A 74 7.50 10.33 7.60
CA ARG A 74 6.55 9.47 6.90
C ARG A 74 7.23 8.40 6.05
N LYS A 75 8.30 8.79 5.33
CA LYS A 75 9.09 7.86 4.51
C LYS A 75 9.70 6.74 5.36
N ILE A 76 10.27 7.06 6.52
CA ILE A 76 10.83 6.05 7.45
C ILE A 76 9.73 5.05 7.87
N VAL A 77 8.55 5.55 8.27
CA VAL A 77 7.44 4.66 8.66
C VAL A 77 6.96 3.82 7.48
N GLN A 78 6.88 4.40 6.28
CA GLN A 78 6.52 3.66 5.07
C GLN A 78 7.50 2.54 4.76
N GLU A 79 8.81 2.79 4.80
CA GLU A 79 9.84 1.78 4.53
C GLU A 79 9.74 0.60 5.50
N ARG A 80 9.51 0.87 6.79
CA ARG A 80 9.29 -0.19 7.79
C ARG A 80 7.99 -0.97 7.55
N VAL A 81 6.91 -0.30 7.13
CA VAL A 81 5.66 -0.98 6.74
C VAL A 81 5.87 -1.86 5.51
N ILE A 82 6.60 -1.37 4.51
CA ILE A 82 6.91 -2.14 3.30
C ILE A 82 7.77 -3.36 3.65
N HIS A 83 8.76 -3.20 4.53
CA HIS A 83 9.57 -4.31 5.03
C HIS A 83 8.70 -5.42 5.63
N GLU A 84 7.80 -5.10 6.56
CA GLU A 84 6.89 -6.08 7.17
C GLU A 84 5.97 -6.78 6.15
N LEU A 85 5.44 -6.04 5.19
CA LEU A 85 4.64 -6.60 4.10
C LEU A 85 5.48 -7.52 3.21
N LEU A 86 6.73 -7.14 2.98
CA LEU A 86 7.65 -7.90 2.13
C LEU A 86 8.10 -9.20 2.79
N LEU A 87 8.28 -9.23 4.11
CA LEU A 87 8.53 -10.48 4.84
C LEU A 87 7.38 -11.48 4.66
N ILE A 88 6.13 -11.01 4.74
CA ILE A 88 4.95 -11.85 4.47
C ILE A 88 4.94 -12.33 3.02
N ALA A 89 5.26 -11.44 2.07
CA ALA A 89 5.33 -11.80 0.65
C ALA A 89 6.42 -12.82 0.38
N ALA A 90 7.63 -12.60 0.91
CA ALA A 90 8.78 -13.47 0.71
C ALA A 90 8.52 -14.89 1.24
N GLU A 91 7.90 -15.02 2.41
CA GLU A 91 7.48 -16.31 2.96
C GLU A 91 6.45 -17.02 2.05
N ARG A 92 5.40 -16.30 1.62
CA ARG A 92 4.34 -16.86 0.75
C ARG A 92 4.85 -17.28 -0.61
N GLU A 93 5.77 -16.50 -1.17
CA GLU A 93 6.29 -16.68 -2.52
C GLU A 93 7.57 -17.51 -2.58
N GLY A 94 8.17 -17.85 -1.43
CA GLY A 94 9.42 -18.61 -1.32
C GLY A 94 10.62 -17.84 -1.86
N LEU A 95 10.66 -16.50 -1.64
CA LEU A 95 11.74 -15.62 -2.09
C LEU A 95 12.80 -15.47 -1.00
N GLN A 96 14.06 -15.32 -1.42
CA GLN A 96 15.18 -15.07 -0.53
C GLN A 96 16.18 -14.14 -1.24
N ALA A 97 16.64 -13.10 -0.54
CA ALA A 97 17.74 -12.29 -1.03
C ALA A 97 19.07 -13.03 -0.82
N ASP A 98 19.86 -13.17 -1.88
CA ASP A 98 21.21 -13.76 -1.78
C ASP A 98 22.10 -12.81 -0.97
N PRO A 99 22.71 -13.28 0.13
CA PRO A 99 23.63 -12.48 0.93
C PRO A 99 24.81 -11.90 0.13
N ALA A 100 25.25 -12.56 -0.93
CA ALA A 100 26.31 -12.05 -1.79
C ALA A 100 25.83 -10.86 -2.64
N GLU A 101 24.63 -10.94 -3.21
CA GLU A 101 24.01 -9.84 -3.95
C GLU A 101 23.77 -8.63 -3.03
N VAL A 102 23.26 -8.86 -1.82
CA VAL A 102 23.10 -7.81 -0.81
C VAL A 102 24.42 -7.11 -0.52
N THR A 103 25.49 -7.87 -0.34
CA THR A 103 26.83 -7.30 -0.07
C THR A 103 27.33 -6.50 -1.27
N GLN A 104 27.19 -7.05 -2.48
CA GLN A 104 27.57 -6.36 -3.72
C GLN A 104 26.82 -5.05 -3.93
N LEU A 105 25.51 -5.02 -3.63
CA LEU A 105 24.68 -3.82 -3.73
C LEU A 105 25.18 -2.72 -2.77
N ILE A 106 25.50 -3.09 -1.52
CA ILE A 106 26.03 -2.15 -0.53
C ILE A 106 27.41 -1.62 -0.95
N GLU A 107 28.29 -2.50 -1.42
CA GLU A 107 29.63 -2.12 -1.89
C GLU A 107 29.57 -1.17 -3.10
N SER A 108 28.67 -1.44 -4.05
CA SER A 108 28.46 -0.57 -5.21
C SER A 108 27.92 0.83 -4.87
N SER A 109 27.29 0.96 -3.69
CA SER A 109 26.78 2.22 -3.14
C SER A 109 27.84 2.96 -2.27
N GLY A 110 29.09 2.50 -2.25
CA GLY A 110 30.18 3.11 -1.50
C GLY A 110 30.35 2.53 -0.08
N GLY A 111 29.75 1.40 0.22
CA GLY A 111 29.78 0.74 1.54
C GLY A 111 28.66 1.23 2.45
N THR A 112 28.57 0.60 3.63
CA THR A 112 27.46 0.78 4.56
C THR A 112 27.25 2.24 4.99
N GLU A 113 28.30 2.97 5.34
CA GLU A 113 28.20 4.35 5.83
C GLU A 113 27.72 5.34 4.76
N GLU A 114 28.23 5.20 3.53
CA GLU A 114 27.81 6.08 2.44
C GLU A 114 26.40 5.71 1.94
N ALA A 115 26.08 4.42 1.85
CA ALA A 115 24.73 3.96 1.54
C ALA A 115 23.73 4.46 2.60
N ALA A 116 24.06 4.41 3.89
CA ALA A 116 23.20 4.92 4.96
C ALA A 116 22.84 6.40 4.79
N LYS A 117 23.83 7.24 4.45
CA LYS A 117 23.61 8.67 4.18
C LYS A 117 22.82 8.91 2.91
N LEU A 118 23.09 8.12 1.87
CA LEU A 118 22.44 8.24 0.55
C LEU A 118 20.94 7.93 0.64
N VAL A 119 20.58 6.83 1.30
CA VAL A 119 19.16 6.42 1.42
C VAL A 119 18.46 7.04 2.62
N GLY A 120 19.21 7.58 3.58
CA GLY A 120 18.67 8.26 4.75
C GLY A 120 18.17 7.30 5.82
N VAL A 121 19.01 6.34 6.22
CA VAL A 121 18.72 5.37 7.28
C VAL A 121 19.94 5.14 8.17
N GLU A 122 19.74 4.54 9.33
CA GLU A 122 20.85 4.10 10.17
C GLU A 122 21.71 3.03 9.47
N PRO A 123 23.04 3.00 9.68
CA PRO A 123 23.94 2.00 9.07
C PRO A 123 23.49 0.56 9.28
N ASP A 124 22.95 0.25 10.45
CA ASP A 124 22.47 -1.10 10.80
C ASP A 124 21.31 -1.58 9.92
N ARG A 125 20.53 -0.65 9.36
CA ARG A 125 19.41 -0.94 8.46
C ARG A 125 19.78 -1.07 7.00
N VAL A 126 20.97 -0.65 6.59
CA VAL A 126 21.38 -0.68 5.17
C VAL A 126 21.28 -2.07 4.57
N ARG A 127 21.67 -3.10 5.33
CA ARG A 127 21.59 -4.50 4.87
C ARG A 127 20.15 -4.97 4.68
N GLU A 128 19.24 -4.57 5.56
CA GLU A 128 17.82 -4.84 5.48
C GLU A 128 17.22 -4.22 4.21
N LEU A 129 17.45 -2.92 4.00
CA LEU A 129 16.93 -2.22 2.81
C LEU A 129 17.52 -2.73 1.49
N ALA A 130 18.79 -3.14 1.49
CA ALA A 130 19.39 -3.76 0.31
C ALA A 130 18.74 -5.13 0.01
N ALA A 131 18.44 -5.92 1.04
CA ALA A 131 17.70 -7.17 0.88
C ALA A 131 16.26 -6.91 0.40
N ASP A 132 15.58 -5.91 0.95
CA ASP A 132 14.22 -5.51 0.53
C ASP A 132 14.19 -5.10 -0.94
N GLN A 133 15.20 -4.34 -1.40
CA GLN A 133 15.29 -3.96 -2.81
C GLN A 133 15.40 -5.18 -3.72
N ILE A 134 16.25 -6.15 -3.38
CA ILE A 134 16.40 -7.39 -4.15
C ILE A 134 15.10 -8.20 -4.14
N LEU A 135 14.48 -8.36 -2.98
CA LEU A 135 13.23 -9.12 -2.85
C LEU A 135 12.07 -8.47 -3.63
N LEU A 136 11.98 -7.13 -3.65
CA LEU A 136 10.99 -6.43 -4.45
C LEU A 136 11.22 -6.64 -5.94
N GLN A 137 12.47 -6.61 -6.41
CA GLN A 137 12.81 -6.91 -7.80
C GLN A 137 12.44 -8.36 -8.16
N GLN A 138 12.81 -9.33 -7.33
CA GLN A 138 12.44 -10.75 -7.53
C GLN A 138 10.92 -10.95 -7.56
N LEU A 139 10.19 -10.23 -6.70
CA LEU A 139 8.73 -10.27 -6.68
C LEU A 139 8.15 -9.72 -7.98
N GLY A 140 8.69 -8.61 -8.49
CA GLY A 140 8.33 -8.05 -9.79
C GLY A 140 8.60 -9.03 -10.92
N GLU A 141 9.80 -9.58 -11.00
CA GLU A 141 10.19 -10.58 -12.00
C GLU A 141 9.25 -11.79 -12.01
N LYS A 142 8.88 -12.29 -10.82
CA LYS A 142 7.99 -13.43 -10.67
C LYS A 142 6.59 -13.18 -11.23
N TYR A 143 6.07 -11.96 -11.08
CA TYR A 143 4.70 -11.63 -11.49
C TYR A 143 4.58 -11.11 -12.92
N VAL A 144 5.62 -10.48 -13.47
CA VAL A 144 5.60 -9.93 -14.83
C VAL A 144 5.10 -10.93 -15.89
N PRO A 145 5.59 -12.17 -15.99
CA PRO A 145 5.15 -13.12 -17.03
C PRO A 145 3.80 -13.79 -16.72
N ARG A 146 3.15 -13.50 -15.60
CA ARG A 146 2.03 -14.30 -15.07
C ARG A 146 0.77 -13.49 -14.81
N LEU A 147 0.91 -12.18 -14.58
CA LEU A 147 -0.19 -11.36 -14.12
C LEU A 147 -0.86 -10.63 -15.28
N SER A 148 -2.16 -10.78 -15.35
CA SER A 148 -3.03 -9.98 -16.20
C SER A 148 -4.27 -9.50 -15.45
N VAL A 149 -4.82 -8.38 -15.90
CA VAL A 149 -6.07 -7.82 -15.41
C VAL A 149 -7.02 -7.59 -16.57
N ASP A 150 -8.29 -7.89 -16.38
CA ASP A 150 -9.36 -7.54 -17.31
C ASP A 150 -10.05 -6.29 -16.82
N VAL A 151 -10.07 -5.24 -17.65
CA VAL A 151 -10.51 -3.92 -17.24
C VAL A 151 -11.49 -3.30 -18.22
N VAL A 152 -12.40 -2.50 -17.69
CA VAL A 152 -13.19 -1.54 -18.46
C VAL A 152 -13.04 -0.17 -17.82
N GLY A 153 -12.63 0.82 -18.61
CA GLY A 153 -12.30 2.13 -18.09
C GLY A 153 -12.18 3.21 -19.14
N ALA A 154 -11.83 4.40 -18.71
CA ALA A 154 -11.59 5.53 -19.58
C ALA A 154 -10.51 6.46 -18.99
N VAL A 155 -9.87 7.23 -19.88
CA VAL A 155 -8.97 8.32 -19.48
C VAL A 155 -9.78 9.62 -19.45
N VAL A 156 -9.73 10.30 -18.30
CA VAL A 156 -10.37 11.61 -18.08
C VAL A 156 -9.28 12.68 -18.14
N THR A 157 -9.39 13.61 -19.08
CA THR A 157 -8.42 14.70 -19.28
C THR A 157 -9.12 16.05 -19.37
N GLY A 158 -8.31 17.11 -19.35
CA GLY A 158 -8.77 18.48 -19.55
C GLY A 158 -9.45 19.08 -18.33
N GLU A 159 -9.74 20.37 -18.42
CA GLU A 159 -10.46 21.13 -17.40
C GLU A 159 -11.86 21.49 -17.93
N SER A 160 -12.81 21.58 -17.02
CA SER A 160 -14.15 22.13 -17.31
C SER A 160 -14.45 23.23 -16.32
N PRO A 161 -15.25 24.26 -16.66
CA PRO A 161 -15.60 25.30 -15.72
C PRO A 161 -16.16 24.74 -14.41
N GLY A 162 -15.48 24.98 -13.30
CA GLY A 162 -15.91 24.56 -11.97
C GLY A 162 -15.65 23.10 -11.58
N SER A 163 -14.89 22.32 -12.39
CA SER A 163 -14.55 20.93 -12.05
C SER A 163 -13.19 20.54 -12.62
N THR A 164 -12.35 19.97 -11.79
CA THR A 164 -11.05 19.44 -12.19
C THR A 164 -11.18 18.10 -12.94
N ALA A 165 -10.11 17.64 -13.58
CA ALA A 165 -10.08 16.29 -14.17
C ALA A 165 -10.25 15.22 -13.09
N GLU A 166 -9.68 15.44 -11.91
CA GLU A 166 -9.80 14.57 -10.74
C GLU A 166 -11.25 14.45 -10.26
N ASP A 167 -11.94 15.57 -10.05
CA ASP A 167 -13.35 15.58 -9.61
C ASP A 167 -14.23 14.77 -10.57
N ARG A 168 -14.01 14.93 -11.88
CA ARG A 168 -14.78 14.19 -12.89
C ARG A 168 -14.40 12.72 -12.97
N ALA A 169 -13.13 12.40 -12.78
CA ALA A 169 -12.65 11.02 -12.71
C ALA A 169 -13.24 10.31 -11.49
N LEU A 170 -13.23 10.98 -10.33
CA LEU A 170 -13.83 10.45 -9.11
C LEU A 170 -15.33 10.24 -9.26
N ALA A 171 -16.05 11.23 -9.77
CA ALA A 171 -17.50 11.12 -10.03
C ALA A 171 -17.84 9.97 -11.00
N LEU A 172 -17.03 9.77 -12.06
CA LEU A 172 -17.18 8.62 -12.96
C LEU A 172 -16.89 7.30 -12.22
N GLY A 173 -15.84 7.25 -11.41
CA GLY A 173 -15.50 6.09 -10.61
C GLY A 173 -16.63 5.68 -9.65
N GLU A 174 -17.24 6.64 -8.97
CA GLU A 174 -18.39 6.41 -8.08
C GLU A 174 -19.64 5.90 -8.86
N GLN A 175 -19.91 6.42 -10.06
CA GLN A 175 -20.99 5.93 -10.91
C GLN A 175 -20.75 4.48 -11.34
N ILE A 176 -19.55 4.14 -11.77
CA ILE A 176 -19.17 2.77 -12.14
C ILE A 176 -19.26 1.85 -10.91
N ALA A 177 -18.78 2.27 -9.75
CA ALA A 177 -18.86 1.48 -8.53
C ALA A 177 -20.30 1.23 -8.07
N ALA A 178 -21.20 2.17 -8.32
CA ALA A 178 -22.62 2.04 -8.01
C ALA A 178 -23.39 1.12 -8.98
N ALA A 179 -22.96 1.03 -10.25
CA ALA A 179 -23.60 0.23 -11.30
C ALA A 179 -22.53 -0.44 -12.21
N PRO A 180 -21.75 -1.40 -11.68
CA PRO A 180 -20.59 -1.97 -12.39
C PRO A 180 -20.99 -2.70 -13.69
N GLU A 181 -22.20 -3.24 -13.78
CA GLU A 181 -22.74 -3.86 -15.01
C GLU A 181 -22.92 -2.86 -16.14
N ARG A 182 -23.01 -1.57 -15.83
CA ARG A 182 -23.14 -0.48 -16.81
C ARG A 182 -21.81 0.21 -17.12
N ALA A 183 -20.70 -0.30 -16.59
CA ALA A 183 -19.39 0.32 -16.78
C ALA A 183 -19.07 0.60 -18.26
N PRO A 184 -19.31 -0.31 -19.24
CA PRO A 184 -19.05 -0.02 -20.66
C PRO A 184 -19.82 1.19 -21.20
N GLU A 185 -21.07 1.38 -20.76
CA GLU A 185 -21.89 2.53 -21.16
C GLU A 185 -21.39 3.83 -20.52
N LEU A 186 -21.05 3.78 -19.23
CA LEU A 186 -20.59 4.93 -18.46
C LEU A 186 -19.26 5.48 -18.96
N VAL A 187 -18.32 4.59 -19.32
CA VAL A 187 -17.01 5.00 -19.84
C VAL A 187 -17.07 5.56 -21.26
N ALA A 188 -18.04 5.14 -22.08
CA ALA A 188 -18.18 5.59 -23.45
C ALA A 188 -18.75 7.02 -23.59
N GLY A 189 -19.23 7.62 -22.47
CA GLY A 189 -19.77 8.97 -22.47
C GLY A 189 -18.72 10.04 -22.79
N ASP A 190 -19.17 11.19 -23.30
CA ASP A 190 -18.38 12.41 -23.51
C ASP A 190 -17.15 12.28 -24.44
N GLY A 191 -17.13 11.30 -25.34
CA GLY A 191 -16.03 11.12 -26.31
C GLY A 191 -14.69 10.71 -25.68
N ARG A 192 -14.73 10.10 -24.50
CA ARG A 192 -13.54 9.62 -23.81
C ARG A 192 -12.86 8.47 -24.56
N GLN A 193 -11.57 8.33 -24.37
CA GLN A 193 -10.86 7.14 -24.83
C GLN A 193 -11.25 5.95 -23.93
N VAL A 194 -11.96 4.99 -24.50
CA VAL A 194 -12.40 3.78 -23.79
C VAL A 194 -11.30 2.73 -23.81
N ILE A 195 -11.13 2.08 -22.66
CA ILE A 195 -10.28 0.91 -22.46
C ILE A 195 -11.22 -0.23 -22.08
N ASP A 196 -11.32 -1.27 -22.90
CA ASP A 196 -12.11 -2.47 -22.61
C ASP A 196 -11.34 -3.68 -23.12
N GLN A 197 -10.43 -4.16 -22.30
CA GLN A 197 -9.48 -5.21 -22.70
C GLN A 197 -8.80 -5.87 -21.50
N GLN A 198 -8.18 -7.01 -21.77
CA GLN A 198 -7.20 -7.62 -20.87
C GLN A 198 -5.85 -6.96 -21.09
N LEU A 199 -5.18 -6.61 -19.97
CA LEU A 199 -3.84 -6.06 -19.94
C LEU A 199 -2.92 -7.08 -19.30
N ALA A 200 -1.91 -7.57 -20.02
CA ALA A 200 -0.87 -8.39 -19.47
C ALA A 200 0.28 -7.51 -18.97
N LEU A 201 0.79 -7.81 -17.78
CA LEU A 201 1.86 -7.01 -17.18
C LEU A 201 3.14 -7.01 -18.04
N SER A 202 3.44 -8.16 -18.68
CA SER A 202 4.58 -8.32 -19.59
C SER A 202 4.54 -7.40 -20.83
N GLU A 203 3.35 -6.99 -21.26
CA GLU A 203 3.17 -6.10 -22.41
C GLU A 203 3.39 -4.61 -22.08
N LEU A 204 3.45 -4.29 -20.77
CA LEU A 204 3.52 -2.91 -20.26
C LEU A 204 4.91 -2.52 -19.78
N LEU A 205 5.96 -3.27 -20.09
CA LEU A 205 7.33 -3.00 -19.61
C LEU A 205 8.05 -1.91 -20.39
N GLY A 206 7.49 -1.45 -21.52
CA GLY A 206 8.04 -0.34 -22.29
C GLY A 206 8.00 0.98 -21.52
N SER A 207 8.92 1.89 -21.84
CA SER A 207 9.10 3.18 -21.15
C SER A 207 7.80 3.99 -20.99
N ASP A 208 6.91 3.95 -21.98
CA ASP A 208 5.67 4.73 -21.99
C ASP A 208 4.56 4.08 -21.12
N SER A 209 4.66 2.78 -20.85
CA SER A 209 3.66 1.99 -20.16
C SER A 209 4.07 1.55 -18.75
N ALA A 210 5.35 1.68 -18.39
CA ALA A 210 5.91 1.21 -17.12
C ALA A 210 5.18 1.81 -15.89
N ALA A 211 4.77 3.07 -15.97
CA ALA A 211 3.99 3.71 -14.92
C ALA A 211 2.61 3.04 -14.72
N LEU A 212 1.98 2.57 -15.79
CA LEU A 212 0.72 1.81 -15.71
C LEU A 212 0.97 0.42 -15.12
N ALA A 213 2.05 -0.26 -15.51
CA ALA A 213 2.44 -1.56 -14.96
C ALA A 213 2.66 -1.50 -13.44
N ALA A 214 3.26 -0.41 -12.95
CA ALA A 214 3.50 -0.17 -11.52
C ALA A 214 2.30 0.45 -10.78
N SER A 215 1.17 0.67 -11.44
CA SER A 215 0.01 1.34 -10.83
C SER A 215 -0.84 0.42 -9.95
N ALA A 216 -1.77 1.01 -9.20
CA ALA A 216 -2.73 0.28 -8.35
C ALA A 216 -3.60 -0.71 -9.14
N LEU A 217 -3.72 -0.54 -10.47
CA LEU A 217 -4.54 -1.39 -11.34
C LEU A 217 -4.22 -2.88 -11.19
N PHE A 218 -2.92 -3.23 -11.04
CA PHE A 218 -2.47 -4.62 -10.89
C PHE A 218 -2.46 -5.13 -9.45
N GLY A 219 -2.63 -4.24 -8.47
CA GLY A 219 -2.59 -4.56 -7.03
C GLY A 219 -3.95 -4.72 -6.36
N VAL A 220 -5.06 -4.45 -7.07
CA VAL A 220 -6.41 -4.51 -6.49
C VAL A 220 -7.12 -5.83 -6.76
N ALA A 221 -8.19 -6.08 -5.99
CA ALA A 221 -9.07 -7.23 -6.24
C ALA A 221 -10.04 -6.95 -7.38
N PRO A 222 -10.54 -8.00 -8.05
CA PRO A 222 -11.72 -7.90 -8.92
C PRO A 222 -12.89 -7.20 -8.21
N GLY A 223 -13.66 -6.42 -8.96
CA GLY A 223 -14.74 -5.61 -8.42
C GLY A 223 -14.28 -4.31 -7.75
N THR A 224 -13.05 -3.86 -8.00
CA THR A 224 -12.55 -2.56 -7.53
C THR A 224 -12.50 -1.58 -8.70
N VAL A 225 -13.05 -0.40 -8.51
CA VAL A 225 -12.83 0.74 -9.41
C VAL A 225 -11.61 1.51 -8.93
N VAL A 226 -10.66 1.68 -9.83
CA VAL A 226 -9.40 2.40 -9.60
C VAL A 226 -9.51 3.76 -10.26
N VAL A 227 -9.26 4.82 -9.51
CA VAL A 227 -9.18 6.20 -10.00
C VAL A 227 -7.79 6.72 -9.66
N ILE A 228 -6.91 6.80 -10.63
CA ILE A 228 -5.48 7.14 -10.43
C ILE A 228 -4.95 8.03 -11.53
N GLN A 229 -3.85 8.69 -11.23
CA GLN A 229 -3.01 9.38 -12.19
C GLN A 229 -1.72 8.56 -12.38
N PRO A 230 -1.64 7.67 -13.40
CA PRO A 230 -0.50 6.75 -13.53
C PRO A 230 0.83 7.49 -13.71
N ASN A 231 0.82 8.64 -14.37
CA ASN A 231 2.01 9.46 -14.59
C ASN A 231 1.72 10.94 -14.29
N PRO A 232 1.88 11.37 -13.02
CA PRO A 232 1.65 12.77 -12.62
C PRO A 232 2.57 13.77 -13.33
N GLN A 233 3.73 13.33 -13.84
CA GLN A 233 4.70 14.18 -14.54
C GLN A 233 4.29 14.51 -15.98
N GLN A 234 3.39 13.72 -16.58
CA GLN A 234 2.95 13.89 -17.97
C GLN A 234 1.63 14.64 -18.13
N GLY A 235 1.11 15.26 -17.08
CA GLY A 235 -0.09 16.07 -17.13
C GLY A 235 -1.29 15.49 -16.34
N ALA A 236 -2.41 16.21 -16.35
CA ALA A 236 -3.60 15.89 -15.55
C ALA A 236 -4.50 14.84 -16.22
N ALA A 237 -3.94 13.70 -16.64
CA ALA A 237 -4.73 12.58 -17.17
C ALA A 237 -5.02 11.57 -16.05
N TRP A 238 -6.30 11.34 -15.78
CA TRP A 238 -6.78 10.40 -14.78
C TRP A 238 -7.33 9.14 -15.44
N LEU A 239 -6.85 7.99 -15.00
CA LEU A 239 -7.40 6.70 -15.38
C LEU A 239 -8.50 6.32 -14.39
N VAL A 240 -9.69 6.02 -14.93
CA VAL A 240 -10.80 5.41 -14.19
C VAL A 240 -11.06 4.04 -14.77
N ALA A 241 -10.88 2.99 -14.01
CA ALA A 241 -11.06 1.63 -14.51
C ALA A 241 -11.67 0.69 -13.45
N LEU A 242 -12.68 -0.07 -13.85
CA LEU A 242 -13.17 -1.22 -13.10
C LEU A 242 -12.30 -2.43 -13.45
N VAL A 243 -11.67 -3.03 -12.46
CA VAL A 243 -11.00 -4.32 -12.59
C VAL A 243 -12.05 -5.42 -12.49
N ARG A 244 -12.39 -6.03 -13.63
CA ARG A 244 -13.37 -7.12 -13.70
C ARG A 244 -12.79 -8.45 -13.22
N ASP A 245 -11.54 -8.70 -13.61
CA ASP A 245 -10.83 -9.92 -13.24
C ASP A 245 -9.32 -9.64 -13.05
N ARG A 246 -8.68 -10.47 -12.23
CA ARG A 246 -7.23 -10.45 -11.98
C ARG A 246 -6.73 -11.89 -11.96
N LYS A 247 -5.93 -12.25 -12.92
CA LYS A 247 -5.43 -13.61 -13.11
C LYS A 247 -3.92 -13.67 -12.91
N VAL A 248 -3.49 -14.65 -12.09
CA VAL A 248 -2.10 -15.06 -11.98
C VAL A 248 -1.99 -16.43 -12.62
N GLY A 249 -1.51 -16.47 -13.85
CA GLY A 249 -1.34 -17.69 -14.62
C GLY A 249 -0.05 -18.44 -14.32
N THR A 250 0.20 -19.49 -15.09
CA THR A 250 1.53 -20.08 -15.20
C THR A 250 2.44 -19.11 -15.95
N ALA A 251 3.77 -19.17 -15.70
CA ALA A 251 4.71 -18.31 -16.41
C ALA A 251 4.54 -18.47 -17.93
N GLY A 252 4.32 -17.35 -18.61
CA GLY A 252 4.31 -17.26 -20.07
C GLY A 252 5.73 -17.23 -20.64
N GLU A 253 5.87 -16.69 -21.86
CA GLU A 253 7.19 -16.40 -22.44
C GLU A 253 7.96 -15.45 -21.53
N GLU A 254 9.29 -15.62 -21.46
CA GLU A 254 10.13 -14.72 -20.68
C GLU A 254 9.92 -13.29 -21.20
N PRO A 255 9.53 -12.36 -20.31
CA PRO A 255 9.34 -10.99 -20.72
C PRO A 255 10.68 -10.40 -21.19
N GLY A 256 10.61 -9.48 -22.14
CA GLY A 256 11.77 -8.66 -22.47
C GLY A 256 12.39 -8.04 -21.22
N GLN A 257 13.65 -7.67 -21.27
CA GLN A 257 14.37 -7.11 -20.12
C GLN A 257 13.63 -5.86 -19.59
N ALA A 258 13.03 -6.01 -18.40
CA ALA A 258 12.57 -4.86 -17.63
C ALA A 258 13.77 -4.28 -16.85
N ASP A 259 13.82 -2.95 -16.74
CA ASP A 259 14.84 -2.32 -15.91
C ASP A 259 14.58 -2.63 -14.42
N PRO A 260 15.63 -2.66 -13.57
CA PRO A 260 15.50 -3.01 -12.15
C PRO A 260 14.54 -2.10 -11.37
N GLN A 261 14.43 -0.83 -11.74
CA GLN A 261 13.52 0.11 -11.06
C GLN A 261 12.06 -0.19 -11.40
N THR A 262 11.76 -0.55 -12.64
CA THR A 262 10.42 -1.00 -13.04
C THR A 262 10.03 -2.27 -12.31
N LEU A 263 10.94 -3.25 -12.21
CA LEU A 263 10.70 -4.48 -11.46
C LEU A 263 10.46 -4.22 -9.98
N TYR A 264 11.26 -3.36 -9.36
CA TYR A 264 11.07 -2.91 -7.99
C TYR A 264 9.67 -2.29 -7.77
N ASN A 265 9.26 -1.38 -8.65
CA ASN A 265 7.96 -0.71 -8.55
C ASN A 265 6.79 -1.69 -8.74
N ILE A 266 6.92 -2.65 -9.66
CA ILE A 266 5.95 -3.74 -9.82
C ILE A 266 5.90 -4.61 -8.57
N GLY A 267 7.06 -5.01 -8.03
CA GLY A 267 7.14 -5.78 -6.79
C GLY A 267 6.47 -5.08 -5.61
N LEU A 268 6.72 -3.78 -5.44
CA LEU A 268 6.03 -2.95 -4.46
C LEU A 268 4.50 -3.01 -4.63
N ARG A 269 4.03 -2.98 -5.87
CA ARG A 269 2.60 -3.08 -6.18
C ARG A 269 2.02 -4.45 -5.84
N MET A 270 2.81 -5.51 -5.93
CA MET A 270 2.37 -6.87 -5.55
C MET A 270 2.18 -7.04 -4.05
N LEU A 271 2.66 -6.14 -3.23
CA LEU A 271 2.36 -6.11 -1.78
C LEU A 271 0.94 -5.59 -1.47
N ALA A 272 0.26 -4.91 -2.40
CA ALA A 272 -1.04 -4.29 -2.15
C ALA A 272 -2.14 -5.28 -1.70
N PRO A 273 -2.27 -6.50 -2.27
CA PRO A 273 -3.19 -7.51 -1.77
C PRO A 273 -2.88 -7.94 -0.32
N ILE A 274 -1.59 -8.05 0.02
CA ILE A 274 -1.11 -8.43 1.36
C ILE A 274 -1.42 -7.32 2.36
N ALA A 275 -1.14 -6.06 2.00
CA ALA A 275 -1.46 -4.89 2.83
C ALA A 275 -2.95 -4.80 3.16
N ARG A 276 -3.81 -5.10 2.18
CA ARG A 276 -5.27 -5.12 2.38
C ARG A 276 -5.70 -6.27 3.29
N GLU A 277 -5.13 -7.46 3.11
CA GLU A 277 -5.45 -8.65 3.92
C GLU A 277 -4.97 -8.51 5.36
N ALA A 278 -3.72 -8.12 5.55
CA ALA A 278 -3.13 -7.94 6.87
C ALA A 278 -3.75 -6.76 7.61
N GLY A 279 -4.08 -5.69 6.88
CA GLY A 279 -4.47 -4.40 7.44
C GLY A 279 -3.25 -3.61 7.91
N VAL A 280 -3.12 -2.39 7.40
CA VAL A 280 -2.07 -1.45 7.79
C VAL A 280 -2.70 -0.31 8.57
N ARG A 281 -2.18 -0.02 9.76
CA ARG A 281 -2.61 1.08 10.61
C ARG A 281 -1.42 1.95 10.94
N ILE A 282 -1.48 3.22 10.61
CA ILE A 282 -0.42 4.19 10.89
C ILE A 282 -0.78 4.97 12.15
N ASN A 283 0.20 5.28 12.97
CA ASN A 283 0.01 6.22 14.08
C ASN A 283 -0.35 7.60 13.49
N PRO A 284 -1.45 8.23 13.94
CA PRO A 284 -1.90 9.53 13.40
C PRO A 284 -0.86 10.64 13.43
N ARG A 285 0.17 10.50 14.25
CA ARG A 285 1.31 11.43 14.27
C ARG A 285 2.08 11.46 12.94
N TYR A 286 2.09 10.34 12.20
CA TYR A 286 2.80 10.22 10.92
C TYR A 286 1.87 10.36 9.71
N GLY A 287 0.57 10.21 9.89
CA GLY A 287 -0.40 10.30 8.81
C GLY A 287 -1.30 9.08 8.67
N VAL A 288 -1.66 8.75 7.44
CA VAL A 288 -2.58 7.67 7.09
C VAL A 288 -1.99 6.78 6.00
N TRP A 289 -2.40 5.50 5.97
CA TRP A 289 -1.96 4.58 4.92
C TRP A 289 -2.75 4.82 3.63
N ASP A 290 -2.05 5.17 2.56
CA ASP A 290 -2.60 5.23 1.21
C ASP A 290 -2.42 3.88 0.52
N GLN A 291 -3.49 3.14 0.39
CA GLN A 291 -3.49 1.83 -0.27
C GLN A 291 -3.26 1.93 -1.79
N ALA A 292 -3.69 3.02 -2.42
CA ALA A 292 -3.47 3.25 -3.85
C ALA A 292 -2.02 3.57 -4.17
N GLY A 293 -1.38 4.39 -3.32
CA GLY A 293 0.03 4.76 -3.44
C GLY A 293 0.99 3.73 -2.85
N MET A 294 0.53 2.85 -1.95
CA MET A 294 1.40 2.03 -1.09
C MET A 294 2.38 2.89 -0.28
N THR A 295 1.87 3.97 0.30
CA THR A 295 2.66 5.00 0.97
C THR A 295 1.96 5.51 2.22
N VAL A 296 2.69 6.27 3.04
CA VAL A 296 2.12 7.03 4.16
C VAL A 296 1.86 8.46 3.71
N ALA A 297 0.60 8.81 3.51
CA ALA A 297 0.16 10.16 3.18
C ALA A 297 -0.01 11.02 4.45
N ALA A 298 0.06 12.35 4.32
CA ALA A 298 -0.17 13.23 5.47
C ALA A 298 -1.64 13.16 5.91
N ASP A 299 -2.55 13.18 4.96
CA ASP A 299 -3.99 12.94 5.15
C ASP A 299 -4.61 12.33 3.88
N GLU A 300 -5.92 12.06 3.90
CA GLU A 300 -6.64 11.42 2.80
C GLU A 300 -6.70 12.28 1.51
N ARG A 301 -6.48 13.59 1.60
CA ARG A 301 -6.43 14.49 0.43
C ARG A 301 -5.15 14.34 -0.38
N ASP A 302 -4.11 13.77 0.25
CA ASP A 302 -2.81 13.52 -0.38
C ASP A 302 -2.70 12.09 -0.95
N PHE A 303 -3.80 11.35 -1.03
CA PHE A 303 -3.79 10.01 -1.61
C PHE A 303 -3.43 10.05 -3.10
N ALA A 304 -2.62 9.10 -3.52
CA ALA A 304 -2.22 8.95 -4.93
C ALA A 304 -3.36 8.50 -5.85
N GLY A 305 -4.50 8.15 -5.27
CA GLY A 305 -5.70 7.75 -6.01
C GLY A 305 -6.77 7.17 -5.11
N HIS A 306 -7.90 6.79 -5.72
CA HIS A 306 -9.05 6.25 -5.01
C HIS A 306 -9.33 4.80 -5.45
N LEU A 307 -9.56 3.94 -4.48
CA LEU A 307 -9.92 2.53 -4.67
C LEU A 307 -11.35 2.33 -4.17
N ILE A 308 -12.31 2.25 -5.07
CA ILE A 308 -13.74 2.23 -4.74
C ILE A 308 -14.27 0.80 -4.96
N PRO A 309 -14.70 0.09 -3.91
CA PRO A 309 -15.34 -1.22 -4.07
C PRO A 309 -16.65 -1.08 -4.85
N ALA A 310 -16.78 -1.82 -5.94
CA ALA A 310 -18.03 -1.87 -6.68
C ALA A 310 -19.12 -2.62 -5.88
N ARG A 311 -20.35 -2.21 -6.06
CA ARG A 311 -21.49 -2.93 -5.47
C ARG A 311 -21.52 -4.36 -6.01
N THR A 312 -21.62 -5.32 -5.12
CA THR A 312 -21.81 -6.71 -5.52
C THR A 312 -23.20 -6.83 -6.16
N VAL A 313 -23.24 -7.09 -7.46
CA VAL A 313 -24.48 -7.49 -8.11
C VAL A 313 -24.83 -8.87 -7.54
N ARG A 314 -25.83 -8.95 -6.69
CA ARG A 314 -26.37 -10.28 -6.30
C ARG A 314 -27.02 -10.89 -7.53
N PRO A 315 -26.63 -12.13 -7.88
CA PRO A 315 -27.25 -12.85 -8.99
C PRO A 315 -28.74 -13.07 -8.77
#